data_4ac3ef4c9167838888e16fca480c3e09
#
_entry.id   4ac3ef4c9167838888e16fca480c3e09
#
_cell.length_a   1.000
_cell.length_b   1.000
_cell.length_c   1.000
_cell.angle_alpha   90.00
_cell.angle_beta   90.00
_cell.angle_gamma   90.00
#
_symmetry.space_group_name_H-M   'P 1'
#
loop_
_entity.id
_entity.type
_entity.pdbx_description
1 polymer ?
#
loop_
_entity_poly.entity_id
_entity_poly.type
_entity_poly.pdbx_seq_one_letter_code
_entity_poly.pdbx_strand_id
1 'polypeptide(L)'
;TLVRPLTKVTIAEKNTEMIGKCKDMTATYTVPSEFNAFSEEVSPTATYDATYITTSMDGTDITINGNNCKILFSDYVFTTADATLGGIKLTFTGTGSITMNDRDIPANIPLKRNNWVRAAGNLITVGNDPAVTLSVDMTTDWVSQDATDISDIVKVGDFYYADGTWSTALDANKTCIGIVFQTDPSRIGDKEKQVLAAKGVATPHGLVMSLKTVTKSLMGEDHDFSELTKCTDKVACNADINGLLNYTTVIDYAAANNKELENFYPAFKAVKDYVVQAPEKTTGWYLPSIGQWYDFTANLGGLPSWDDAINEGNDLTPNLYRWSNQTELVSKINAYFEPLGTGNYDAIPNGSYQKFFSSSTYSDSGIWTWFVGKQANVVQCWHNVRYNSDSAVRPILAF
;
A
#
# COMPACT_ATOMS: atom_id res chain seq x y z
N THR A 1 -12.22 0.32 -30.54
CA THR A 1 -11.10 -0.63 -30.59
C THR A 1 -11.51 -1.86 -29.81
N LEU A 2 -11.48 -3.04 -30.43
CA LEU A 2 -11.77 -4.29 -29.74
C LEU A 2 -10.61 -4.58 -28.76
N VAL A 3 -10.90 -4.60 -27.47
CA VAL A 3 -9.95 -4.96 -26.41
C VAL A 3 -10.20 -6.43 -26.02
N ARG A 4 -9.14 -7.22 -25.96
CA ARG A 4 -9.26 -8.64 -25.54
C ARG A 4 -9.75 -8.73 -24.11
N PRO A 5 -10.73 -9.59 -23.78
CA PRO A 5 -11.22 -9.78 -22.42
C PRO A 5 -10.28 -10.61 -21.55
N LEU A 6 -9.07 -10.85 -22.00
CA LEU A 6 -8.11 -11.79 -21.44
C LEU A 6 -6.81 -11.10 -21.06
N THR A 7 -6.18 -11.62 -20.02
CA THR A 7 -4.75 -11.45 -19.71
C THR A 7 -4.03 -12.75 -20.06
N LYS A 8 -2.88 -12.66 -20.72
CA LYS A 8 -1.96 -13.80 -20.82
C LYS A 8 -1.12 -13.80 -19.55
N VAL A 9 -1.05 -14.93 -18.86
CA VAL A 9 -0.20 -15.14 -17.69
C VAL A 9 0.90 -16.15 -18.06
N THR A 10 2.14 -15.82 -17.72
CA THR A 10 3.29 -16.73 -17.89
C THR A 10 4.04 -16.84 -16.58
N ILE A 11 4.28 -18.05 -16.13
CA ILE A 11 5.09 -18.35 -14.93
C ILE A 11 6.39 -18.99 -15.40
N ALA A 12 7.52 -18.52 -14.87
CA ALA A 12 8.86 -18.93 -15.30
C ALA A 12 9.81 -19.18 -14.11
N GLU A 13 10.79 -20.05 -14.34
CA GLU A 13 11.87 -20.39 -13.41
C GLU A 13 13.09 -19.52 -13.70
N LYS A 14 13.63 -18.84 -12.68
CA LYS A 14 14.87 -18.05 -12.77
C LYS A 14 16.13 -18.91 -12.71
N ASN A 15 16.13 -19.93 -11.87
CA ASN A 15 17.26 -20.86 -11.77
C ASN A 15 17.16 -21.95 -12.83
N THR A 16 17.62 -21.63 -14.03
CA THR A 16 17.49 -22.52 -15.19
C THR A 16 18.19 -23.86 -15.02
N GLU A 17 19.18 -23.96 -14.11
CA GLU A 17 19.86 -25.23 -13.81
C GLU A 17 18.95 -26.23 -13.09
N MET A 18 17.91 -25.73 -12.40
CA MET A 18 16.96 -26.60 -11.72
C MET A 18 15.96 -27.30 -12.64
N ILE A 19 15.76 -26.75 -13.84
CA ILE A 19 14.87 -27.34 -14.86
C ILE A 19 15.24 -28.81 -15.13
N GLY A 20 16.52 -29.11 -15.33
CA GLY A 20 16.99 -30.48 -15.60
C GLY A 20 16.81 -31.47 -14.43
N LYS A 21 16.56 -30.97 -13.22
CA LYS A 21 16.28 -31.80 -12.04
C LYS A 21 14.78 -32.06 -11.84
N CYS A 22 13.92 -31.35 -12.55
CA CYS A 22 12.48 -31.50 -12.51
C CYS A 22 12.01 -32.31 -13.72
N LYS A 23 11.20 -33.32 -13.49
CA LYS A 23 10.60 -34.15 -14.53
C LYS A 23 9.26 -33.59 -15.00
N ASP A 24 8.37 -33.34 -14.05
CA ASP A 24 7.00 -32.90 -14.28
C ASP A 24 6.62 -31.78 -13.31
N MET A 25 5.67 -30.94 -13.72
CA MET A 25 5.05 -29.91 -12.89
C MET A 25 3.54 -29.93 -13.07
N THR A 26 2.81 -29.68 -11.98
CA THR A 26 1.38 -29.38 -12.01
C THR A 26 1.15 -28.01 -11.35
N ALA A 27 0.46 -27.12 -12.05
CA ALA A 27 -0.02 -25.86 -11.51
C ALA A 27 -1.54 -25.94 -11.32
N THR A 28 -2.04 -25.56 -10.14
CA THR A 28 -3.48 -25.48 -9.84
C THR A 28 -3.83 -24.09 -9.31
N TYR A 29 -4.87 -23.47 -9.85
CA TYR A 29 -5.34 -22.14 -9.50
C TYR A 29 -6.78 -21.93 -9.93
N THR A 30 -7.50 -21.05 -9.23
CA THR A 30 -8.90 -20.74 -9.54
C THR A 30 -8.99 -19.51 -10.43
N VAL A 31 -9.76 -19.60 -11.52
CA VAL A 31 -9.97 -18.53 -12.48
C VAL A 31 -11.44 -18.34 -12.83
N PRO A 32 -11.86 -17.15 -13.29
CA PRO A 32 -13.20 -16.94 -13.81
C PRO A 32 -13.46 -17.83 -15.04
N SER A 33 -14.64 -18.45 -15.10
CA SER A 33 -15.05 -19.30 -16.22
C SER A 33 -15.91 -18.57 -17.25
N GLU A 34 -16.44 -17.39 -16.91
CA GLU A 34 -17.38 -16.64 -17.74
C GLU A 34 -17.00 -15.17 -17.86
N PHE A 35 -17.17 -14.64 -19.07
CA PHE A 35 -17.02 -13.22 -19.39
C PHE A 35 -18.27 -12.73 -20.15
N ASN A 36 -18.88 -11.66 -19.65
CA ASN A 36 -20.01 -11.02 -20.33
C ASN A 36 -19.49 -9.96 -21.31
N ALA A 37 -19.64 -10.22 -22.59
CA ALA A 37 -19.15 -9.33 -23.65
C ALA A 37 -19.95 -8.00 -23.75
N PHE A 38 -21.14 -7.91 -23.19
CA PHE A 38 -21.96 -6.69 -23.21
C PHE A 38 -21.66 -5.76 -22.04
N SER A 39 -21.52 -6.30 -20.82
CA SER A 39 -21.12 -5.52 -19.65
C SER A 39 -19.61 -5.36 -19.52
N GLU A 40 -18.84 -6.12 -20.30
CA GLU A 40 -17.38 -6.21 -20.22
C GLU A 40 -16.85 -6.67 -18.85
N GLU A 41 -17.64 -7.48 -18.14
CA GLU A 41 -17.34 -7.97 -16.80
C GLU A 41 -17.10 -9.48 -16.77
N VAL A 42 -16.29 -9.94 -15.83
CA VAL A 42 -16.17 -11.35 -15.46
C VAL A 42 -17.19 -11.69 -14.39
N SER A 43 -17.74 -12.92 -14.44
CA SER A 43 -18.61 -13.40 -13.38
C SER A 43 -17.80 -13.60 -12.07
N PRO A 44 -18.18 -12.97 -10.95
CA PRO A 44 -17.45 -13.12 -9.70
C PRO A 44 -17.71 -14.49 -9.03
N THR A 45 -18.74 -15.20 -9.47
CA THR A 45 -19.19 -16.48 -8.89
C THR A 45 -18.99 -17.68 -9.81
N ALA A 46 -18.88 -17.45 -11.13
CA ALA A 46 -18.59 -18.50 -12.09
C ALA A 46 -17.07 -18.67 -12.21
N THR A 47 -16.52 -19.58 -11.43
CA THR A 47 -15.09 -19.90 -11.42
C THR A 47 -14.87 -21.40 -11.64
N TYR A 48 -13.67 -21.75 -12.09
CA TYR A 48 -13.22 -23.14 -12.14
C TYR A 48 -11.77 -23.26 -11.67
N ASP A 49 -11.41 -24.45 -11.17
CA ASP A 49 -10.05 -24.77 -10.78
C ASP A 49 -9.29 -25.24 -12.01
N ALA A 50 -8.46 -24.37 -12.54
CA ALA A 50 -7.59 -24.67 -13.67
C ALA A 50 -6.45 -25.59 -13.21
N THR A 51 -6.15 -26.59 -14.01
CA THR A 51 -4.99 -27.47 -13.80
C THR A 51 -4.14 -27.48 -15.07
N TYR A 52 -2.89 -27.05 -14.95
CA TYR A 52 -1.92 -27.10 -16.02
C TYR A 52 -0.83 -28.12 -15.69
N ILE A 53 -0.58 -29.06 -16.60
CA ILE A 53 0.40 -30.14 -16.39
C ILE A 53 1.49 -30.01 -17.47
N THR A 54 2.74 -29.86 -17.03
CA THR A 54 3.92 -29.90 -17.88
C THR A 54 4.65 -31.21 -17.64
N THR A 55 4.77 -32.04 -18.67
CA THR A 55 5.39 -33.37 -18.59
C THR A 55 6.78 -33.44 -19.20
N SER A 56 7.31 -32.32 -19.65
CA SER A 56 8.68 -32.18 -20.17
C SER A 56 9.18 -30.78 -19.80
N MET A 57 10.11 -30.73 -18.88
CA MET A 57 10.63 -29.49 -18.29
C MET A 57 11.88 -28.99 -19.03
N ASP A 58 11.83 -28.87 -20.35
CA ASP A 58 12.90 -28.23 -21.12
C ASP A 58 12.70 -26.73 -21.36
N GLY A 59 11.50 -26.24 -21.06
CA GLY A 59 11.08 -24.84 -21.01
C GLY A 59 11.59 -23.92 -22.14
N THR A 60 10.76 -23.04 -22.66
CA THR A 60 11.20 -22.00 -23.60
C THR A 60 11.90 -20.88 -22.85
N ASP A 61 12.97 -20.35 -23.44
CA ASP A 61 13.67 -19.19 -22.88
C ASP A 61 12.79 -17.93 -22.95
N ILE A 62 12.80 -17.16 -21.88
CA ILE A 62 12.16 -15.87 -21.77
C ILE A 62 13.02 -14.93 -20.93
N THR A 63 13.12 -13.67 -21.32
CA THR A 63 13.78 -12.65 -20.49
C THR A 63 12.74 -11.92 -19.67
N ILE A 64 12.91 -11.91 -18.34
CA ILE A 64 12.08 -11.17 -17.40
C ILE A 64 13.01 -10.37 -16.48
N ASN A 65 12.86 -9.05 -16.41
CA ASN A 65 13.72 -8.15 -15.64
C ASN A 65 15.23 -8.32 -15.94
N GLY A 66 15.57 -8.48 -17.22
CA GLY A 66 16.97 -8.72 -17.63
C GLY A 66 17.53 -10.10 -17.25
N ASN A 67 16.74 -10.96 -16.59
CA ASN A 67 17.12 -12.31 -16.23
C ASN A 67 16.65 -13.31 -17.31
N ASN A 68 17.51 -14.23 -17.71
CA ASN A 68 17.11 -15.36 -18.51
C ASN A 68 16.39 -16.37 -17.64
N CYS A 69 15.14 -16.66 -17.99
CA CYS A 69 14.26 -17.59 -17.28
C CYS A 69 13.78 -18.68 -18.23
N LYS A 70 13.23 -19.74 -17.67
CA LYS A 70 12.55 -20.82 -18.42
C LYS A 70 11.06 -20.80 -18.12
N ILE A 71 10.22 -20.78 -19.15
CA ILE A 71 8.76 -20.82 -18.99
C ILE A 71 8.37 -22.18 -18.40
N LEU A 72 7.64 -22.14 -17.29
CA LEU A 72 7.01 -23.32 -16.69
C LEU A 72 5.65 -23.58 -17.33
N PHE A 73 4.81 -22.54 -17.43
CA PHE A 73 3.54 -22.60 -18.17
C PHE A 73 3.07 -21.21 -18.58
N SER A 74 2.12 -21.18 -19.52
CA SER A 74 1.38 -19.95 -19.89
C SER A 74 -0.09 -20.29 -20.06
N ASP A 75 -0.94 -19.36 -19.61
CA ASP A 75 -2.40 -19.49 -19.72
C ASP A 75 -3.05 -18.14 -20.05
N TYR A 76 -4.33 -18.19 -20.43
CA TYR A 76 -5.16 -17.02 -20.75
C TYR A 76 -6.33 -16.95 -19.77
N VAL A 77 -6.38 -15.89 -18.99
CA VAL A 77 -7.37 -15.70 -17.91
C VAL A 77 -8.31 -14.57 -18.26
N PHE A 78 -9.62 -14.80 -18.15
CA PHE A 78 -10.61 -13.73 -18.20
C PHE A 78 -10.39 -12.76 -17.06
N THR A 79 -10.38 -11.47 -17.35
CA THR A 79 -10.21 -10.44 -16.34
C THR A 79 -10.98 -9.17 -16.67
N THR A 80 -11.32 -8.41 -15.63
CA THR A 80 -11.80 -7.03 -15.72
C THR A 80 -10.65 -6.06 -16.00
N ALA A 81 -10.89 -4.75 -15.91
CA ALA A 81 -9.86 -3.74 -16.15
C ALA A 81 -8.66 -3.90 -15.20
N ASP A 82 -8.94 -4.12 -13.90
CA ASP A 82 -7.94 -4.35 -12.86
C ASP A 82 -8.43 -5.48 -11.96
N ALA A 83 -7.65 -6.55 -11.87
CA ALA A 83 -7.94 -7.72 -11.06
C ALA A 83 -6.64 -8.35 -10.55
N THR A 84 -6.74 -9.35 -9.69
CA THR A 84 -5.61 -10.16 -9.23
C THR A 84 -5.91 -11.63 -9.45
N LEU A 85 -4.91 -12.40 -9.88
CA LEU A 85 -4.99 -13.85 -9.91
C LEU A 85 -4.90 -14.38 -8.48
N GLY A 86 -5.74 -15.35 -8.15
CA GLY A 86 -5.66 -16.13 -6.92
C GLY A 86 -4.33 -16.88 -6.78
N GLY A 87 -4.07 -17.44 -5.60
CA GLY A 87 -2.85 -18.21 -5.36
C GLY A 87 -2.71 -19.37 -6.34
N ILE A 88 -1.48 -19.61 -6.81
CA ILE A 88 -1.17 -20.75 -7.67
C ILE A 88 -0.37 -21.76 -6.85
N LYS A 89 -0.86 -22.98 -6.76
CA LYS A 89 -0.08 -24.09 -6.20
C LYS A 89 0.71 -24.78 -7.31
N LEU A 90 2.04 -24.87 -7.14
CA LEU A 90 2.91 -25.62 -8.00
C LEU A 90 3.38 -26.89 -7.28
N THR A 91 3.16 -28.03 -7.90
CA THR A 91 3.67 -29.33 -7.45
C THR A 91 4.66 -29.85 -8.46
N PHE A 92 5.85 -30.21 -8.01
CA PHE A 92 6.95 -30.65 -8.86
C PHE A 92 7.31 -32.13 -8.61
N THR A 93 7.61 -32.86 -9.67
CA THR A 93 8.17 -34.19 -9.62
C THR A 93 9.63 -34.13 -10.04
N GLY A 94 10.53 -34.62 -9.19
CA GLY A 94 11.96 -34.67 -9.51
C GLY A 94 12.36 -35.81 -10.44
N THR A 95 13.51 -35.68 -11.10
CA THR A 95 14.11 -36.75 -11.85
C THR A 95 14.78 -37.79 -10.91
N GLY A 96 14.59 -39.06 -11.18
CA GLY A 96 15.16 -40.15 -10.36
C GLY A 96 14.62 -40.13 -8.91
N SER A 97 15.54 -40.06 -7.94
CA SER A 97 15.20 -40.01 -6.50
C SER A 97 15.20 -38.61 -5.91
N ILE A 98 15.21 -37.56 -6.73
CA ILE A 98 15.22 -36.18 -6.26
C ILE A 98 13.80 -35.81 -5.73
N THR A 99 13.73 -35.42 -4.49
CA THR A 99 12.50 -34.88 -3.87
C THR A 99 12.45 -33.37 -4.07
N MET A 100 11.40 -32.90 -4.71
CA MET A 100 11.12 -31.48 -4.94
C MET A 100 10.18 -30.92 -3.89
N ASN A 101 10.26 -29.61 -3.68
CA ASN A 101 9.32 -28.91 -2.80
C ASN A 101 8.14 -28.36 -3.62
N ASP A 102 6.92 -28.52 -3.12
CA ASP A 102 5.75 -27.79 -3.60
C ASP A 102 5.95 -26.28 -3.34
N ARG A 103 5.33 -25.46 -4.18
CA ARG A 103 5.35 -23.99 -4.04
C ARG A 103 3.98 -23.38 -4.15
N ASP A 104 3.70 -22.45 -3.24
CA ASP A 104 2.52 -21.62 -3.30
C ASP A 104 2.93 -20.21 -3.76
N ILE A 105 2.43 -19.80 -4.92
CA ILE A 105 2.53 -18.44 -5.41
C ILE A 105 1.38 -17.65 -4.78
N PRO A 106 1.64 -16.52 -4.10
CA PRO A 106 0.60 -15.78 -3.40
C PRO A 106 -0.47 -15.19 -4.33
N ALA A 107 -1.68 -15.03 -3.81
CA ALA A 107 -2.86 -14.53 -4.50
C ALA A 107 -2.81 -13.02 -4.76
N ASN A 108 -1.84 -12.53 -5.52
CA ASN A 108 -1.66 -11.10 -5.78
C ASN A 108 -0.99 -10.79 -7.12
N ILE A 109 -0.97 -11.74 -8.05
CA ILE A 109 -0.47 -11.46 -9.41
C ILE A 109 -1.47 -10.50 -10.08
N PRO A 110 -1.04 -9.27 -10.43
CA PRO A 110 -1.95 -8.31 -11.07
C PRO A 110 -2.37 -8.80 -12.45
N LEU A 111 -3.65 -8.68 -12.75
CA LEU A 111 -4.21 -8.98 -14.06
C LEU A 111 -4.79 -7.70 -14.66
N LYS A 112 -4.57 -7.49 -15.93
CA LYS A 112 -5.15 -6.38 -16.67
C LYS A 112 -5.53 -6.82 -18.07
N ARG A 113 -6.73 -6.46 -18.51
CA ARG A 113 -7.22 -6.79 -19.86
C ARG A 113 -6.22 -6.40 -20.93
N ASN A 114 -6.06 -7.26 -21.92
CA ASN A 114 -5.17 -7.08 -23.05
C ASN A 114 -3.67 -6.95 -22.70
N ASN A 115 -3.28 -7.36 -21.50
CA ASN A 115 -1.87 -7.36 -21.08
C ASN A 115 -1.31 -8.77 -21.04
N TRP A 116 0.01 -8.85 -21.11
CA TRP A 116 0.78 -10.04 -20.83
C TRP A 116 1.50 -9.88 -19.49
N VAL A 117 1.13 -10.71 -18.51
CA VAL A 117 1.75 -10.75 -17.19
C VAL A 117 2.74 -11.90 -17.16
N ARG A 118 3.98 -11.62 -16.82
CA ARG A 118 5.07 -12.58 -16.74
C ARG A 118 5.61 -12.58 -15.31
N ALA A 119 5.61 -13.72 -14.64
CA ALA A 119 6.13 -13.87 -13.28
C ALA A 119 7.27 -14.90 -13.28
N ALA A 120 8.38 -14.56 -12.65
CA ALA A 120 9.52 -15.46 -12.54
C ALA A 120 10.11 -15.47 -11.12
N GLY A 121 10.56 -16.62 -10.68
CA GLY A 121 11.20 -16.81 -9.38
C GLY A 121 12.03 -18.08 -9.34
N ASN A 122 12.73 -18.32 -8.22
CA ASN A 122 13.37 -19.59 -7.93
C ASN A 122 12.31 -20.56 -7.39
N LEU A 123 11.48 -21.08 -8.29
CA LEU A 123 10.29 -21.88 -7.94
C LEU A 123 10.63 -23.34 -7.71
N ILE A 124 11.59 -23.88 -8.48
CA ILE A 124 12.03 -25.26 -8.38
C ILE A 124 13.15 -25.36 -7.35
N THR A 125 12.88 -26.00 -6.21
CA THR A 125 13.87 -26.16 -5.15
C THR A 125 13.88 -27.58 -4.58
N VAL A 126 14.98 -27.96 -3.96
CA VAL A 126 15.17 -29.23 -3.27
C VAL A 126 15.61 -29.00 -1.83
N GLY A 127 15.19 -29.88 -0.92
CA GLY A 127 15.61 -29.78 0.49
C GLY A 127 14.96 -28.62 1.25
N ASN A 128 15.67 -28.03 2.23
CA ASN A 128 15.18 -26.98 3.13
C ASN A 128 15.41 -25.57 2.58
N ASP A 129 15.22 -25.34 1.31
CA ASP A 129 15.45 -24.02 0.71
C ASP A 129 14.33 -23.02 1.09
N PRO A 130 14.66 -21.85 1.65
CA PRO A 130 13.67 -20.89 2.14
C PRO A 130 12.98 -20.12 1.02
N ALA A 131 12.03 -19.30 1.42
CA ALA A 131 11.08 -18.51 0.65
C ALA A 131 11.49 -18.10 -0.79
N VAL A 132 10.53 -18.28 -1.69
CA VAL A 132 10.66 -17.91 -3.10
C VAL A 132 10.42 -16.42 -3.28
N THR A 133 11.36 -15.74 -3.92
CA THR A 133 11.16 -14.39 -4.45
C THR A 133 10.67 -14.49 -5.89
N LEU A 134 9.51 -13.93 -6.19
CA LEU A 134 8.94 -13.89 -7.53
C LEU A 134 9.10 -12.49 -8.14
N SER A 135 9.40 -12.41 -9.42
CA SER A 135 9.38 -11.20 -10.24
C SER A 135 8.20 -11.22 -11.19
N VAL A 136 7.38 -10.16 -11.25
CA VAL A 136 6.28 -10.04 -12.22
C VAL A 136 6.54 -8.88 -13.17
N ASP A 137 6.17 -9.08 -14.40
CA ASP A 137 6.19 -8.12 -15.49
C ASP A 137 4.83 -8.06 -16.16
N MET A 138 4.38 -6.86 -16.55
CA MET A 138 3.12 -6.67 -17.24
C MET A 138 3.27 -5.71 -18.42
N THR A 139 2.92 -6.15 -19.62
CA THR A 139 3.02 -5.32 -20.83
C THR A 139 1.69 -5.20 -21.56
N THR A 140 1.46 -4.06 -22.23
CA THR A 140 0.25 -3.78 -22.99
C THR A 140 0.22 -4.47 -24.37
N ASP A 141 1.35 -4.88 -24.91
CA ASP A 141 1.45 -5.24 -26.35
C ASP A 141 1.74 -6.70 -26.64
N TRP A 142 1.73 -7.60 -25.63
CA TRP A 142 2.16 -8.98 -25.81
C TRP A 142 3.60 -9.11 -26.39
N VAL A 143 4.27 -7.98 -26.51
CA VAL A 143 5.65 -7.82 -26.96
C VAL A 143 6.38 -7.06 -25.86
N SER A 144 7.43 -7.61 -25.37
CA SER A 144 8.20 -7.24 -24.19
C SER A 144 8.42 -5.74 -23.99
N GLN A 145 8.12 -5.22 -22.82
CA GLN A 145 8.93 -4.18 -22.19
C GLN A 145 8.78 -4.22 -20.66
N ASP A 146 9.91 -4.10 -20.03
CA ASP A 146 10.23 -3.81 -18.64
C ASP A 146 9.34 -4.41 -17.54
N ALA A 147 9.91 -5.37 -16.93
CA ALA A 147 9.39 -6.20 -15.86
C ALA A 147 9.37 -5.47 -14.51
N THR A 148 8.32 -5.67 -13.75
CA THR A 148 8.27 -5.32 -12.32
C THR A 148 8.53 -6.59 -11.50
N ASP A 149 9.43 -6.53 -10.53
CA ASP A 149 9.74 -7.65 -9.64
C ASP A 149 8.59 -7.84 -8.65
N ILE A 150 8.11 -9.09 -8.37
CA ILE A 150 7.10 -9.32 -7.30
C ILE A 150 7.72 -9.29 -5.90
N SER A 151 9.02 -9.33 -5.76
CA SER A 151 9.62 -8.78 -4.55
C SER A 151 9.21 -7.31 -4.38
N ASP A 152 8.77 -6.68 -5.49
CA ASP A 152 8.30 -5.31 -5.61
C ASP A 152 6.77 -5.16 -5.51
N ILE A 153 5.96 -6.22 -5.37
CA ILE A 153 4.58 -6.05 -4.93
C ILE A 153 4.60 -5.64 -3.47
N VAL A 154 4.42 -4.36 -3.30
CA VAL A 154 4.30 -3.75 -1.98
C VAL A 154 3.06 -4.29 -1.26
N LYS A 155 3.22 -4.57 0.03
CA LYS A 155 2.14 -5.02 0.91
C LYS A 155 1.99 -4.09 2.09
N VAL A 156 0.79 -4.02 2.59
CA VAL A 156 0.56 -3.39 3.90
C VAL A 156 1.39 -4.10 4.95
N GLY A 157 2.16 -3.32 5.72
CA GLY A 157 3.09 -3.83 6.71
C GLY A 157 4.54 -3.98 6.24
N ASP A 158 4.83 -3.80 4.94
CA ASP A 158 6.20 -3.84 4.44
C ASP A 158 7.04 -2.70 5.04
N PHE A 159 8.33 -3.02 5.28
CA PHE A 159 9.33 -2.04 5.68
C PHE A 159 9.78 -1.24 4.47
N TYR A 160 9.73 0.08 4.56
CA TYR A 160 10.17 0.98 3.51
C TYR A 160 11.52 1.61 3.86
N TYR A 161 12.46 1.62 2.93
CA TYR A 161 13.85 1.98 3.19
C TYR A 161 14.26 3.33 2.56
N ALA A 162 15.33 3.90 3.11
CA ALA A 162 15.90 5.17 2.64
C ALA A 162 16.42 5.14 1.19
N ASP A 163 16.67 3.95 0.64
CA ASP A 163 17.05 3.74 -0.75
C ASP A 163 15.86 3.65 -1.72
N GLY A 164 14.61 3.78 -1.22
CA GLY A 164 13.38 3.71 -2.00
C GLY A 164 12.88 2.30 -2.27
N THR A 165 13.49 1.29 -1.65
CA THR A 165 13.04 -0.10 -1.74
C THR A 165 12.18 -0.50 -0.54
N TRP A 166 11.56 -1.67 -0.62
CA TRP A 166 10.74 -2.23 0.45
C TRP A 166 10.89 -3.74 0.55
N SER A 167 10.49 -4.31 1.68
CA SER A 167 10.44 -5.76 1.89
C SER A 167 9.51 -6.15 3.03
N THR A 168 8.93 -7.35 2.96
CA THR A 168 8.06 -7.89 4.02
C THR A 168 8.84 -8.26 5.28
N ALA A 169 10.08 -8.73 5.13
CA ALA A 169 10.99 -8.99 6.26
C ALA A 169 11.96 -7.81 6.40
N LEU A 170 12.23 -7.38 7.65
CA LEU A 170 13.20 -6.30 7.90
C LEU A 170 14.60 -6.71 7.40
N ASP A 171 15.16 -5.89 6.50
CA ASP A 171 16.55 -6.02 6.07
C ASP A 171 17.45 -5.19 7.01
N ALA A 172 18.25 -5.88 7.81
CA ALA A 172 19.16 -5.26 8.77
C ALA A 172 20.31 -4.46 8.11
N ASN A 173 20.53 -4.62 6.80
CA ASN A 173 21.55 -3.87 6.06
C ASN A 173 21.03 -2.56 5.48
N LYS A 174 19.73 -2.29 5.59
CA LYS A 174 19.07 -1.10 5.05
C LYS A 174 18.52 -0.21 6.16
N THR A 175 18.48 1.07 5.92
CA THR A 175 17.86 2.02 6.84
C THR A 175 16.37 2.09 6.59
N CYS A 176 15.57 1.45 7.46
CA CYS A 176 14.12 1.57 7.40
C CYS A 176 13.69 2.98 7.82
N ILE A 177 12.79 3.59 7.06
CA ILE A 177 12.28 4.95 7.31
C ILE A 177 10.78 5.00 7.56
N GLY A 178 10.06 3.91 7.31
CA GLY A 178 8.63 3.84 7.53
C GLY A 178 8.04 2.46 7.28
N ILE A 179 6.74 2.34 7.58
CA ILE A 179 5.93 1.14 7.31
C ILE A 179 4.86 1.48 6.28
N VAL A 180 4.74 0.64 5.26
CA VAL A 180 3.68 0.76 4.26
C VAL A 180 2.33 0.48 4.91
N PHE A 181 1.37 1.39 4.75
CA PHE A 181 0.05 1.22 5.36
C PHE A 181 -1.10 1.23 4.35
N GLN A 182 -0.86 1.66 3.11
CA GLN A 182 -1.89 1.69 2.06
C GLN A 182 -1.25 1.30 0.72
N THR A 183 -1.88 0.39 -0.01
CA THR A 183 -1.42 -0.09 -1.31
C THR A 183 -2.50 -0.04 -2.40
N ASP A 184 -3.72 0.40 -2.05
CA ASP A 184 -4.80 0.60 -3.01
C ASP A 184 -4.60 1.95 -3.74
N PRO A 185 -4.37 1.94 -5.07
CA PRO A 185 -4.18 3.18 -5.85
C PRO A 185 -5.39 4.12 -5.82
N SER A 186 -6.60 3.60 -5.55
CA SER A 186 -7.80 4.42 -5.41
C SER A 186 -7.79 5.26 -4.13
N ARG A 187 -6.97 4.87 -3.14
CA ARG A 187 -6.80 5.55 -1.85
C ARG A 187 -5.56 6.46 -1.82
N ILE A 188 -4.92 6.71 -2.95
CA ILE A 188 -3.80 7.66 -3.09
C ILE A 188 -4.34 8.92 -3.79
N GLY A 189 -4.11 10.08 -3.19
CA GLY A 189 -4.64 11.36 -3.68
C GLY A 189 -4.10 11.74 -5.06
N ASP A 190 -4.83 12.57 -5.78
CA ASP A 190 -4.45 12.98 -7.14
C ASP A 190 -3.18 13.83 -7.17
N LYS A 191 -2.94 14.64 -6.14
CA LYS A 191 -1.69 15.43 -6.03
C LYS A 191 -0.48 14.53 -5.84
N GLU A 192 -0.60 13.49 -5.02
CA GLU A 192 0.41 12.45 -4.83
C GLU A 192 0.74 11.77 -6.16
N LYS A 193 -0.29 11.34 -6.90
CA LYS A 193 -0.14 10.72 -8.24
C LYS A 193 0.56 11.64 -9.22
N GLN A 194 0.19 12.92 -9.26
CA GLN A 194 0.82 13.91 -10.14
C GLN A 194 2.31 14.11 -9.82
N VAL A 195 2.66 14.24 -8.53
CA VAL A 195 4.06 14.42 -8.10
C VAL A 195 4.89 13.17 -8.43
N LEU A 196 4.35 11.98 -8.19
CA LEU A 196 5.01 10.72 -8.49
C LEU A 196 5.21 10.54 -10.00
N ALA A 197 4.20 10.81 -10.80
CA ALA A 197 4.31 10.76 -12.26
C ALA A 197 5.38 11.71 -12.81
N ALA A 198 5.48 12.93 -12.26
CA ALA A 198 6.54 13.88 -12.62
C ALA A 198 7.94 13.39 -12.27
N LYS A 199 8.07 12.44 -11.32
CA LYS A 199 9.32 11.78 -10.93
C LYS A 199 9.55 10.42 -11.60
N GLY A 200 8.72 10.09 -12.60
CA GLY A 200 8.84 8.85 -13.38
C GLY A 200 8.20 7.62 -12.72
N VAL A 201 7.40 7.79 -11.66
CA VAL A 201 6.58 6.74 -11.06
C VAL A 201 5.20 6.80 -11.67
N ALA A 202 4.96 6.00 -12.72
CA ALA A 202 3.71 6.03 -13.47
C ALA A 202 2.51 5.47 -12.68
N THR A 203 2.77 4.49 -11.82
CA THR A 203 1.76 3.89 -10.93
C THR A 203 2.28 3.98 -9.50
N PRO A 204 1.61 4.72 -8.62
CA PRO A 204 1.97 4.75 -7.21
C PRO A 204 1.88 3.36 -6.57
N HIS A 205 2.85 3.04 -5.73
CA HIS A 205 2.92 1.75 -5.04
C HIS A 205 2.20 1.77 -3.70
N GLY A 206 2.20 2.93 -3.00
CA GLY A 206 1.56 3.00 -1.70
C GLY A 206 1.84 4.27 -0.91
N LEU A 207 1.35 4.24 0.33
CA LEU A 207 1.62 5.25 1.36
C LEU A 207 2.41 4.64 2.51
N VAL A 208 3.38 5.40 3.00
CA VAL A 208 4.28 5.01 4.10
C VAL A 208 4.08 5.93 5.29
N MET A 209 3.88 5.37 6.48
CA MET A 209 3.87 6.08 7.75
C MET A 209 5.30 6.16 8.30
N SER A 210 5.73 7.34 8.71
CA SER A 210 7.04 7.55 9.33
C SER A 210 7.21 6.75 10.63
N LEU A 211 8.45 6.39 10.99
CA LEU A 211 8.74 5.68 12.23
C LEU A 211 8.61 6.56 13.46
N LYS A 212 8.77 7.86 13.30
CA LYS A 212 8.84 8.81 14.43
C LYS A 212 7.70 9.81 14.40
N THR A 213 7.23 10.14 15.59
CA THR A 213 6.37 11.29 15.85
C THR A 213 7.29 12.52 16.00
N VAL A 214 7.04 13.56 15.22
CA VAL A 214 7.98 14.70 15.16
C VAL A 214 7.94 15.53 16.42
N THR A 215 6.78 15.98 16.84
CA THR A 215 6.60 16.72 18.09
C THR A 215 5.11 16.97 18.33
N LYS A 216 4.76 17.46 19.52
CA LYS A 216 3.49 18.15 19.74
C LYS A 216 3.63 19.59 19.27
N SER A 217 2.63 20.09 18.56
CA SER A 217 2.68 21.39 17.92
C SER A 217 1.30 22.03 17.83
N LEU A 218 1.26 23.31 17.51
CA LEU A 218 0.05 23.99 17.06
C LEU A 218 -0.15 23.69 15.57
N MET A 219 -1.41 23.57 15.14
CA MET A 219 -1.72 23.41 13.72
C MET A 219 -1.45 24.68 12.93
N GLY A 220 -1.83 25.82 13.46
CA GLY A 220 -1.62 27.10 12.85
C GLY A 220 -2.76 28.08 13.04
N GLU A 221 -2.70 29.22 12.37
CA GLU A 221 -3.73 30.26 12.41
C GLU A 221 -4.99 29.88 11.62
N ASP A 222 -6.06 30.55 11.93
CA ASP A 222 -7.32 30.43 11.21
C ASP A 222 -7.19 31.06 9.82
N HIS A 223 -7.58 30.32 8.79
CA HIS A 223 -7.64 30.81 7.41
C HIS A 223 -8.59 29.95 6.58
N ASP A 224 -9.39 30.61 5.74
CA ASP A 224 -10.21 29.91 4.75
C ASP A 224 -9.36 29.53 3.53
N PHE A 225 -8.95 28.28 3.51
CA PHE A 225 -8.33 27.68 2.33
C PHE A 225 -9.46 27.20 1.39
N SER A 226 -9.97 28.12 0.57
CA SER A 226 -11.12 27.86 -0.32
C SER A 226 -10.87 26.75 -1.34
N GLU A 227 -9.60 26.44 -1.63
CA GLU A 227 -9.18 25.38 -2.50
C GLU A 227 -9.30 23.98 -1.87
N LEU A 228 -9.42 23.93 -0.54
CA LEU A 228 -9.49 22.66 0.19
C LEU A 228 -10.94 22.26 0.44
N THR A 229 -11.21 20.97 0.24
CA THR A 229 -12.53 20.41 0.60
C THR A 229 -12.70 20.43 2.12
N LYS A 230 -13.80 21.05 2.57
CA LYS A 230 -14.21 21.01 3.99
C LYS A 230 -14.90 19.68 4.28
N CYS A 231 -14.32 18.91 5.16
CA CYS A 231 -14.85 17.61 5.59
C CYS A 231 -15.91 17.85 6.68
N THR A 232 -17.17 17.98 6.29
CA THR A 232 -18.26 18.33 7.23
C THR A 232 -19.03 17.12 7.77
N ASP A 233 -18.80 15.94 7.22
CA ASP A 233 -19.44 14.69 7.65
C ASP A 233 -18.49 13.47 7.47
N LYS A 234 -18.95 12.28 7.85
CA LYS A 234 -18.15 11.05 7.78
C LYS A 234 -17.81 10.62 6.34
N VAL A 235 -18.68 10.92 5.38
CA VAL A 235 -18.45 10.57 3.96
C VAL A 235 -17.32 11.45 3.42
N ALA A 236 -17.38 12.76 3.65
CA ALA A 236 -16.34 13.70 3.26
C ALA A 236 -15.01 13.39 3.97
N CYS A 237 -15.04 13.01 5.26
CA CYS A 237 -13.84 12.59 5.99
C CYS A 237 -13.19 11.34 5.38
N ASN A 238 -13.97 10.32 5.05
CA ASN A 238 -13.45 9.11 4.40
C ASN A 238 -12.90 9.39 3.00
N ALA A 239 -13.55 10.30 2.27
CA ALA A 239 -13.15 10.66 0.91
C ALA A 239 -11.92 11.58 0.85
N ASP A 240 -11.58 12.27 1.94
CA ASP A 240 -10.41 13.15 1.97
C ASP A 240 -9.11 12.34 2.15
N ILE A 241 -8.56 11.94 1.01
CA ILE A 241 -7.24 11.29 0.87
C ILE A 241 -6.18 12.25 0.32
N ASN A 242 -6.44 13.57 0.38
CA ASN A 242 -5.67 14.61 -0.30
C ASN A 242 -4.62 15.26 0.64
N GLY A 243 -3.94 14.48 1.46
CA GLY A 243 -2.98 14.99 2.45
C GLY A 243 -1.90 15.88 1.86
N LEU A 244 -1.32 15.48 0.72
CA LEU A 244 -0.29 16.28 0.05
C LEU A 244 -0.85 17.60 -0.51
N LEU A 245 -2.04 17.58 -1.12
CA LEU A 245 -2.70 18.80 -1.58
C LEU A 245 -2.94 19.75 -0.41
N ASN A 246 -3.54 19.26 0.66
CA ASN A 246 -3.80 20.04 1.86
C ASN A 246 -2.50 20.64 2.42
N TYR A 247 -1.44 19.83 2.49
CA TYR A 247 -0.14 20.24 2.99
C TYR A 247 0.49 21.32 2.12
N THR A 248 0.56 21.10 0.79
CA THR A 248 1.20 22.06 -0.13
C THR A 248 0.42 23.37 -0.21
N THR A 249 -0.91 23.34 -0.18
CA THR A 249 -1.74 24.56 -0.19
C THR A 249 -1.39 25.50 0.99
N VAL A 250 -1.22 24.95 2.20
CA VAL A 250 -0.83 25.76 3.36
C VAL A 250 0.59 26.30 3.24
N ILE A 251 1.54 25.46 2.77
CA ILE A 251 2.94 25.89 2.55
C ILE A 251 3.01 27.02 1.53
N ASP A 252 2.34 26.86 0.39
CA ASP A 252 2.34 27.84 -0.70
C ASP A 252 1.67 29.15 -0.27
N TYR A 253 0.54 29.06 0.45
CA TYR A 253 -0.11 30.25 1.04
C TYR A 253 0.80 31.00 1.99
N ALA A 254 1.48 30.29 2.89
CA ALA A 254 2.41 30.93 3.83
C ALA A 254 3.54 31.65 3.10
N ALA A 255 4.12 31.00 2.09
CA ALA A 255 5.18 31.59 1.27
C ALA A 255 4.70 32.84 0.50
N ALA A 256 3.52 32.76 -0.14
CA ALA A 256 2.95 33.87 -0.91
C ALA A 256 2.58 35.09 -0.04
N ASN A 257 2.30 34.87 1.26
CA ASN A 257 1.89 35.93 2.19
C ASN A 257 3.01 36.30 3.18
N ASN A 258 4.26 35.89 2.94
CA ASN A 258 5.40 36.14 3.82
C ASN A 258 5.15 35.73 5.29
N LYS A 259 4.45 34.59 5.49
CA LYS A 259 4.18 34.03 6.80
C LYS A 259 5.22 32.99 7.14
N GLU A 260 6.00 33.24 8.18
CA GLU A 260 6.99 32.29 8.70
C GLU A 260 6.23 31.06 9.27
N LEU A 261 6.45 29.88 8.70
CA LEU A 261 5.77 28.64 9.12
C LEU A 261 5.90 28.35 10.61
N GLU A 262 7.05 28.69 11.19
CA GLU A 262 7.31 28.52 12.62
C GLU A 262 6.30 29.25 13.50
N ASN A 263 5.87 30.42 13.08
CA ASN A 263 4.96 31.27 13.84
C ASN A 263 3.49 31.05 13.48
N PHE A 264 3.23 30.75 12.20
CA PHE A 264 1.85 30.70 11.67
C PHE A 264 1.32 29.30 11.44
N TYR A 265 2.19 28.33 11.09
CA TYR A 265 1.80 26.95 10.78
C TYR A 265 2.84 25.94 11.30
N PRO A 266 3.09 25.90 12.62
CA PRO A 266 4.20 25.11 13.18
C PRO A 266 4.08 23.61 12.95
N ALA A 267 2.89 23.02 12.85
CA ALA A 267 2.72 21.60 12.48
C ALA A 267 3.24 21.31 11.08
N PHE A 268 3.04 22.22 10.12
CA PHE A 268 3.57 22.11 8.76
C PHE A 268 5.08 22.32 8.72
N LYS A 269 5.59 23.26 9.55
CA LYS A 269 7.04 23.45 9.74
C LYS A 269 7.70 22.18 10.27
N ALA A 270 7.08 21.53 11.25
CA ALA A 270 7.59 20.29 11.84
C ALA A 270 7.74 19.16 10.79
N VAL A 271 6.79 19.05 9.86
CA VAL A 271 6.89 18.11 8.74
C VAL A 271 7.97 18.53 7.74
N LYS A 272 8.02 19.81 7.38
CA LYS A 272 9.03 20.35 6.45
C LYS A 272 10.45 20.12 6.95
N ASP A 273 10.68 20.21 8.25
CA ASP A 273 11.97 20.01 8.91
C ASP A 273 12.21 18.55 9.34
N TYR A 274 11.36 17.64 8.94
CA TYR A 274 11.54 16.25 9.32
C TYR A 274 12.89 15.71 8.83
N VAL A 275 13.72 15.28 9.77
CA VAL A 275 15.14 15.01 9.54
C VAL A 275 15.42 13.76 8.68
N VAL A 276 14.43 12.88 8.54
CA VAL A 276 14.56 11.67 7.74
C VAL A 276 14.42 12.01 6.26
N GLN A 277 15.49 11.78 5.50
CA GLN A 277 15.49 12.03 4.06
C GLN A 277 14.52 11.09 3.35
N ALA A 278 13.56 11.65 2.62
CA ALA A 278 12.69 10.88 1.73
C ALA A 278 13.44 10.52 0.43
N PRO A 279 13.28 9.31 -0.10
CA PRO A 279 13.85 8.93 -1.39
C PRO A 279 13.37 9.84 -2.54
N GLU A 280 14.19 9.97 -3.58
CA GLU A 280 13.93 10.87 -4.71
C GLU A 280 12.60 10.60 -5.42
N LYS A 281 12.29 9.32 -5.65
CA LYS A 281 11.06 8.87 -6.32
C LYS A 281 9.86 8.77 -5.37
N THR A 282 9.70 9.74 -4.48
CA THR A 282 8.57 9.84 -3.54
C THR A 282 7.99 11.26 -3.57
N THR A 283 6.84 11.45 -2.94
CA THR A 283 6.28 12.80 -2.75
C THR A 283 7.11 13.69 -1.83
N GLY A 284 8.05 13.12 -1.07
CA GLY A 284 8.53 13.73 0.17
C GLY A 284 7.50 13.57 1.30
N TRP A 285 7.91 13.94 2.51
CA TRP A 285 7.05 13.85 3.70
C TRP A 285 5.99 14.96 3.71
N TYR A 286 4.77 14.62 4.11
CA TYR A 286 3.67 15.56 4.27
C TYR A 286 2.74 15.16 5.43
N LEU A 287 1.85 16.06 5.85
CA LEU A 287 0.89 15.84 6.93
C LEU A 287 -0.30 15.05 6.38
N PRO A 288 -0.65 13.87 6.94
CA PRO A 288 -1.75 13.05 6.43
C PRO A 288 -3.11 13.73 6.56
N SER A 289 -4.01 13.44 5.64
CA SER A 289 -5.44 13.78 5.75
C SER A 289 -6.16 12.86 6.74
N ILE A 290 -7.43 13.18 7.06
CA ILE A 290 -8.24 12.37 7.97
C ILE A 290 -8.55 10.99 7.38
N GLY A 291 -8.80 10.89 6.07
CA GLY A 291 -8.99 9.62 5.38
C GLY A 291 -7.72 8.76 5.36
N GLN A 292 -6.54 9.38 5.25
CA GLN A 292 -5.26 8.65 5.32
C GLN A 292 -4.95 8.18 6.75
N TRP A 293 -5.37 8.90 7.79
CA TRP A 293 -5.33 8.40 9.17
C TRP A 293 -6.25 7.21 9.39
N TYR A 294 -7.45 7.26 8.81
CA TYR A 294 -8.36 6.11 8.81
C TYR A 294 -7.69 4.90 8.13
N ASP A 295 -7.15 5.07 6.93
CA ASP A 295 -6.48 3.98 6.20
C ASP A 295 -5.33 3.36 7.02
N PHE A 296 -4.53 4.18 7.69
CA PHE A 296 -3.46 3.70 8.57
C PHE A 296 -4.01 2.79 9.67
N THR A 297 -5.04 3.24 10.38
CA THR A 297 -5.62 2.47 11.49
C THR A 297 -6.45 1.27 11.03
N ALA A 298 -7.11 1.37 9.87
CA ALA A 298 -7.87 0.27 9.30
C ALA A 298 -6.95 -0.85 8.79
N ASN A 299 -5.95 -0.49 8.00
CA ASN A 299 -5.11 -1.48 7.33
C ASN A 299 -4.10 -2.16 8.27
N LEU A 300 -3.52 -1.43 9.23
CA LEU A 300 -2.58 -2.01 10.20
C LEU A 300 -3.26 -2.51 11.48
N GLY A 301 -4.35 -1.87 11.89
CA GLY A 301 -5.00 -2.16 13.17
C GLY A 301 -6.31 -2.95 13.04
N GLY A 302 -6.90 -2.98 11.86
CA GLY A 302 -8.21 -3.60 11.64
C GLY A 302 -9.37 -2.75 12.15
N LEU A 303 -9.28 -1.41 12.07
CA LEU A 303 -10.40 -0.53 12.40
C LEU A 303 -11.58 -0.82 11.49
N PRO A 304 -12.81 -0.98 12.01
CA PRO A 304 -14.01 -1.18 11.19
C PRO A 304 -14.30 0.00 10.25
N SER A 305 -15.24 -0.21 9.32
CA SER A 305 -15.61 0.79 8.32
C SER A 305 -16.11 2.12 8.94
N TRP A 306 -16.13 3.18 8.14
CA TRP A 306 -16.74 4.45 8.55
C TRP A 306 -18.24 4.31 8.88
N ASP A 307 -18.91 3.32 8.29
CA ASP A 307 -20.33 3.08 8.58
C ASP A 307 -20.55 2.57 10.01
N ASP A 308 -19.57 1.89 10.57
CA ASP A 308 -19.58 1.41 11.97
C ASP A 308 -19.24 2.52 12.98
N ALA A 309 -18.79 3.69 12.52
CA ALA A 309 -18.51 4.83 13.38
C ALA A 309 -19.82 5.44 13.91
N ILE A 310 -19.88 5.61 15.22
CA ILE A 310 -20.98 6.28 15.90
C ILE A 310 -20.66 7.79 15.99
N ASN A 311 -21.58 8.62 15.54
CA ASN A 311 -21.47 10.06 15.78
C ASN A 311 -21.99 10.39 17.20
N GLU A 312 -21.08 10.71 18.11
CA GLU A 312 -21.38 11.16 19.49
C GLU A 312 -21.34 12.70 19.60
N GLY A 313 -21.41 13.40 18.47
CA GLY A 313 -21.43 14.86 18.45
C GLY A 313 -22.62 15.45 19.17
N ASN A 314 -22.48 16.71 19.59
CA ASN A 314 -23.52 17.54 20.19
C ASN A 314 -23.50 18.95 19.55
N ASP A 315 -24.35 19.86 20.01
CA ASP A 315 -24.45 21.21 19.44
C ASP A 315 -23.11 22.00 19.45
N LEU A 316 -22.20 21.67 20.37
CA LEU A 316 -20.88 22.32 20.49
C LEU A 316 -19.79 21.61 19.69
N THR A 317 -19.96 20.30 19.49
CA THR A 317 -19.06 19.44 18.71
C THR A 317 -19.89 18.53 17.82
N PRO A 318 -20.48 19.03 16.73
CA PRO A 318 -21.52 18.32 15.97
C PRO A 318 -20.99 17.04 15.29
N ASN A 319 -19.71 16.92 15.05
CA ASN A 319 -19.11 15.77 14.40
C ASN A 319 -17.95 15.20 15.23
N LEU A 320 -18.30 14.23 16.08
CA LEU A 320 -17.36 13.39 16.81
C LEU A 320 -17.64 11.95 16.43
N TYR A 321 -16.78 11.36 15.63
CA TYR A 321 -16.91 9.98 15.20
C TYR A 321 -16.07 9.07 16.07
N ARG A 322 -16.67 7.94 16.48
CA ARG A 322 -16.06 7.02 17.45
C ARG A 322 -16.29 5.57 17.07
N TRP A 323 -15.23 4.79 17.17
CA TRP A 323 -15.24 3.33 17.12
C TRP A 323 -14.93 2.77 18.50
N SER A 324 -15.90 2.06 19.10
CA SER A 324 -15.75 1.45 20.42
C SER A 324 -15.15 0.04 20.35
N ASN A 325 -14.69 -0.48 21.49
CA ASN A 325 -14.19 -1.86 21.65
C ASN A 325 -12.98 -2.23 20.75
N GLN A 326 -12.06 -1.29 20.54
CA GLN A 326 -10.87 -1.49 19.73
C GLN A 326 -9.68 -2.01 20.57
N THR A 327 -9.88 -3.08 21.36
CA THR A 327 -8.96 -3.55 22.41
C THR A 327 -7.59 -3.96 21.91
N GLU A 328 -7.48 -4.48 20.69
CA GLU A 328 -6.24 -5.00 20.11
C GLU A 328 -5.64 -4.10 19.03
N LEU A 329 -6.34 -3.04 18.62
CA LEU A 329 -5.96 -2.22 17.47
C LEU A 329 -4.54 -1.65 17.62
N VAL A 330 -4.24 -1.03 18.75
CA VAL A 330 -2.91 -0.43 19.01
C VAL A 330 -1.82 -1.49 19.03
N SER A 331 -2.09 -2.64 19.64
CA SER A 331 -1.13 -3.76 19.66
C SER A 331 -0.86 -4.29 18.26
N LYS A 332 -1.89 -4.43 17.43
CA LYS A 332 -1.74 -4.84 16.02
C LYS A 332 -0.91 -3.84 15.23
N ILE A 333 -1.17 -2.54 15.37
CA ILE A 333 -0.38 -1.49 14.70
C ILE A 333 1.08 -1.57 15.17
N ASN A 334 1.32 -1.61 16.47
CA ASN A 334 2.67 -1.60 17.01
C ASN A 334 3.47 -2.84 16.63
N ALA A 335 2.83 -4.00 16.45
CA ALA A 335 3.48 -5.23 16.01
C ALA A 335 4.25 -5.09 14.68
N TYR A 336 3.81 -4.20 13.79
CA TYR A 336 4.54 -3.91 12.55
C TYR A 336 5.84 -3.13 12.79
N PHE A 337 5.94 -2.39 13.89
CA PHE A 337 7.12 -1.60 14.23
C PHE A 337 8.10 -2.36 15.16
N GLU A 338 7.63 -3.34 15.92
CA GLU A 338 8.44 -4.10 16.90
C GLU A 338 9.73 -4.71 16.33
N PRO A 339 9.75 -5.27 15.10
CA PRO A 339 10.98 -5.83 14.52
C PRO A 339 12.13 -4.82 14.39
N LEU A 340 11.82 -3.52 14.35
CA LEU A 340 12.83 -2.45 14.28
C LEU A 340 13.64 -2.29 15.57
N GLY A 341 13.15 -2.82 16.69
CA GLY A 341 13.78 -2.69 18.00
C GLY A 341 13.49 -1.36 18.69
N THR A 342 13.50 -1.39 20.00
CA THR A 342 13.22 -0.23 20.87
C THR A 342 14.16 0.95 20.57
N GLY A 343 13.58 2.15 20.49
CA GLY A 343 14.30 3.39 20.21
C GLY A 343 14.38 3.75 18.73
N ASN A 344 14.17 2.81 17.81
CA ASN A 344 14.19 3.09 16.37
C ASN A 344 12.84 3.59 15.84
N TYR A 345 11.78 3.43 16.59
CA TYR A 345 10.45 3.92 16.27
C TYR A 345 9.75 4.49 17.52
N ASP A 346 8.68 5.26 17.29
CA ASP A 346 7.77 5.69 18.33
C ASP A 346 6.49 4.88 18.24
N ALA A 347 6.22 4.06 19.23
CA ALA A 347 5.00 3.27 19.30
C ALA A 347 3.76 4.19 19.41
N ILE A 348 2.64 3.76 18.85
CA ILE A 348 1.35 4.34 19.19
C ILE A 348 1.08 3.99 20.67
N PRO A 349 0.83 4.99 21.54
CA PRO A 349 0.66 4.74 22.97
C PRO A 349 -0.55 3.84 23.25
N ASN A 350 -0.34 2.77 23.99
CA ASN A 350 -1.41 1.90 24.46
C ASN A 350 -1.90 2.36 25.83
N GLY A 351 -3.20 2.53 26.01
CA GLY A 351 -3.80 2.95 27.30
C GLY A 351 -3.63 4.42 27.66
N SER A 352 -2.93 5.22 26.88
CA SER A 352 -2.81 6.65 27.04
C SER A 352 -3.47 7.42 25.90
N TYR A 353 -3.73 8.71 26.13
CA TYR A 353 -4.38 9.58 25.17
C TYR A 353 -3.36 10.22 24.25
N GLN A 354 -3.37 9.83 22.98
CA GLN A 354 -2.54 10.46 21.94
C GLN A 354 -3.43 11.03 20.84
N LYS A 355 -3.25 12.31 20.59
CA LYS A 355 -3.94 13.07 19.54
C LYS A 355 -2.94 13.39 18.43
N PHE A 356 -3.35 13.15 17.19
CA PHE A 356 -2.58 13.46 15.99
C PHE A 356 -3.30 14.47 15.12
N PHE A 357 -2.56 15.41 14.55
CA PHE A 357 -3.12 16.30 13.55
C PHE A 357 -3.37 15.58 12.23
N SER A 358 -4.46 15.93 11.57
CA SER A 358 -4.63 15.73 10.14
C SER A 358 -4.53 17.08 9.41
N SER A 359 -4.27 17.03 8.10
CA SER A 359 -4.29 18.22 7.25
C SER A 359 -5.69 18.61 6.79
N SER A 360 -6.70 17.80 7.10
CA SER A 360 -8.10 18.01 6.68
C SER A 360 -8.76 19.15 7.45
N THR A 361 -9.45 20.03 6.73
CA THR A 361 -10.20 21.16 7.30
C THR A 361 -11.66 20.78 7.54
N TYR A 362 -12.21 21.28 8.64
CA TYR A 362 -13.65 21.25 8.92
C TYR A 362 -14.30 22.60 8.59
N SER A 363 -13.65 23.69 8.98
CA SER A 363 -14.04 25.08 8.75
C SER A 363 -12.80 25.96 8.70
N ASP A 364 -12.96 27.25 8.57
CA ASP A 364 -11.85 28.21 8.55
C ASP A 364 -10.98 28.12 9.80
N SER A 365 -11.62 27.91 10.98
CA SER A 365 -10.93 27.76 12.26
C SER A 365 -10.86 26.31 12.76
N GLY A 366 -11.46 25.35 12.04
CA GLY A 366 -11.57 23.95 12.45
C GLY A 366 -10.75 23.00 11.60
N ILE A 367 -10.06 22.08 12.26
CA ILE A 367 -9.33 20.98 11.64
C ILE A 367 -9.73 19.65 12.23
N TRP A 368 -9.52 18.58 11.51
CA TRP A 368 -9.69 17.25 12.04
C TRP A 368 -8.46 16.76 12.79
N THR A 369 -8.71 16.06 13.89
CA THR A 369 -7.68 15.38 14.69
C THR A 369 -8.05 13.91 14.84
N TRP A 370 -7.05 13.06 14.85
CA TRP A 370 -7.17 11.61 14.99
C TRP A 370 -6.65 11.15 16.34
N PHE A 371 -7.38 10.27 16.99
CA PHE A 371 -7.05 9.76 18.31
C PHE A 371 -6.94 8.26 18.30
N VAL A 372 -5.82 7.75 18.78
CA VAL A 372 -5.56 6.30 18.92
C VAL A 372 -5.04 6.04 20.33
N GLY A 373 -5.40 4.91 20.90
CA GLY A 373 -4.84 4.45 22.17
C GLY A 373 -5.45 5.06 23.43
N LYS A 374 -6.68 5.60 23.36
CA LYS A 374 -7.38 6.16 24.52
C LYS A 374 -7.74 5.09 25.55
N GLN A 375 -7.75 5.46 26.85
CA GLN A 375 -8.40 4.67 27.93
C GLN A 375 -9.82 4.27 27.48
N ALA A 376 -10.21 3.04 27.47
CA ALA A 376 -11.46 2.47 27.01
C ALA A 376 -11.45 1.92 25.58
N ASN A 377 -10.28 1.67 24.99
CA ASN A 377 -10.19 0.98 23.69
C ASN A 377 -11.03 1.65 22.60
N VAL A 378 -10.82 2.92 22.42
CA VAL A 378 -11.56 3.77 21.49
C VAL A 378 -10.61 4.37 20.47
N VAL A 379 -11.01 4.34 19.21
CA VAL A 379 -10.50 5.22 18.17
C VAL A 379 -11.55 6.28 17.93
N GLN A 380 -11.16 7.51 17.81
CA GLN A 380 -12.09 8.60 17.52
C GLN A 380 -11.42 9.69 16.68
N CYS A 381 -12.24 10.45 15.98
CA CYS A 381 -11.84 11.71 15.38
C CYS A 381 -12.88 12.77 15.65
N TRP A 382 -12.42 14.00 15.81
CA TRP A 382 -13.27 15.17 15.87
C TRP A 382 -12.59 16.39 15.26
N HIS A 383 -13.37 17.38 14.90
CA HIS A 383 -12.81 18.67 14.54
C HIS A 383 -12.39 19.45 15.80
N ASN A 384 -11.30 20.18 15.68
CA ASN A 384 -10.72 20.98 16.75
C ASN A 384 -10.29 22.35 16.22
N VAL A 385 -10.07 23.29 17.10
CA VAL A 385 -9.55 24.61 16.71
C VAL A 385 -8.08 24.51 16.30
N ARG A 386 -7.66 25.27 15.29
CA ARG A 386 -6.31 25.21 14.71
C ARG A 386 -5.19 25.54 15.70
N TYR A 387 -5.45 26.41 16.64
CA TYR A 387 -4.47 26.84 17.67
C TYR A 387 -4.46 25.96 18.94
N ASN A 388 -5.09 24.79 18.92
CA ASN A 388 -5.02 23.87 20.05
C ASN A 388 -3.69 23.12 20.05
N SER A 389 -2.91 23.29 21.14
CA SER A 389 -1.49 22.96 21.21
C SER A 389 -1.14 21.50 21.51
N ASP A 390 -2.11 20.59 21.57
CA ASP A 390 -1.87 19.29 22.22
C ASP A 390 -1.78 18.09 21.27
N SER A 391 -1.55 18.33 19.99
CA SER A 391 -1.55 17.27 19.00
C SER A 391 -0.16 16.96 18.47
N ALA A 392 0.12 15.68 18.29
CA ALA A 392 1.35 15.18 17.69
C ALA A 392 1.31 15.26 16.16
N VAL A 393 2.49 15.32 15.57
CA VAL A 393 2.68 15.32 14.12
C VAL A 393 3.41 14.04 13.73
N ARG A 394 2.84 13.25 12.83
CA ARG A 394 3.45 12.05 12.27
C ARG A 394 3.34 12.06 10.76
N PRO A 395 4.45 12.31 10.05
CA PRO A 395 4.43 12.45 8.60
C PRO A 395 4.19 11.15 7.86
N ILE A 396 3.68 11.26 6.63
CA ILE A 396 3.59 10.19 5.64
C ILE A 396 4.22 10.62 4.33
N LEU A 397 4.51 9.66 3.46
CA LEU A 397 4.88 9.89 2.06
C LEU A 397 4.16 8.90 1.14
N ALA A 398 4.08 9.25 -0.15
CA ALA A 398 3.68 8.34 -1.22
C ALA A 398 4.90 8.00 -2.12
N PHE A 399 4.91 6.76 -2.68
CA PHE A 399 6.01 6.24 -3.49
C PHE A 399 5.53 5.39 -4.66
#